data_5532d22935ea19c0b4898b00c4265438
#
_entry.id   5532d22935ea19c0b4898b00c4265438
#
_cell.length_a   1.000
_cell.length_b   1.000
_cell.length_c   1.000
_cell.angle_alpha   90.00
_cell.angle_beta   90.00
_cell.angle_gamma   90.00
#
_symmetry.space_group_name_H-M   'P 1'
#
loop_
_entity.id
_entity.type
_entity.pdbx_description
1 polymer ?
#
loop_
_entity_poly.entity_id
_entity_poly.type
_entity_poly.pdbx_seq_one_letter_code
_entity_poly.pdbx_strand_id
1 'polypeptide(L)'
;MEYRSLSDLKGQEFYGEYYAKTNPLGANVPNPVSHVAYGYATQMCILDKETGKIKKMVAAHDVGKAINPLSCEGQIEGGVVMSMGYALTEQYPLDHGKPTAKYGTLGLFRSHQIPEIKAIVIDKPGLNLANGAIGIGEITSIPTAP
;
A
#
# COMPACT_ATOMS: atom_id res chain seq x y z
N MET A 1 -21.95 -10.50 5.97
CA MET A 1 -21.05 -9.41 6.31
C MET A 1 -21.78 -8.57 7.37
N GLU A 2 -21.27 -8.50 8.59
CA GLU A 2 -21.86 -7.62 9.60
C GLU A 2 -21.42 -6.19 9.32
N TYR A 3 -22.36 -5.32 9.11
CA TYR A 3 -22.09 -3.88 9.01
C TYR A 3 -22.00 -3.31 10.42
N ARG A 4 -20.85 -2.76 10.77
CA ARG A 4 -20.65 -2.02 12.02
C ARG A 4 -20.70 -0.52 11.76
N SER A 5 -21.28 0.24 12.67
CA SER A 5 -21.24 1.69 12.61
C SER A 5 -19.84 2.19 12.93
N LEU A 6 -19.41 3.32 12.34
CA LEU A 6 -18.15 3.98 12.71
C LEU A 6 -18.08 4.34 14.20
N SER A 7 -19.22 4.60 14.83
CA SER A 7 -19.31 4.85 16.28
C SER A 7 -18.90 3.62 17.10
N ASP A 8 -19.19 2.41 16.60
CA ASP A 8 -18.88 1.15 17.28
C ASP A 8 -17.39 0.82 17.23
N LEU A 9 -16.67 1.42 16.28
CA LEU A 9 -15.23 1.26 16.09
C LEU A 9 -14.41 2.32 16.82
N LYS A 10 -15.06 3.34 17.40
CA LYS A 10 -14.38 4.44 18.08
C LYS A 10 -13.58 3.94 19.28
N GLY A 11 -12.27 4.23 19.26
CA GLY A 11 -11.35 3.84 20.33
C GLY A 11 -10.92 2.36 20.27
N GLN A 12 -11.30 1.62 19.25
CA GLN A 12 -10.77 0.28 19.01
C GLN A 12 -9.46 0.38 18.23
N GLU A 13 -8.51 -0.47 18.58
CA GLU A 13 -7.25 -0.65 17.86
C GLU A 13 -7.26 -2.02 17.19
N PHE A 14 -6.86 -2.04 15.93
CA PHE A 14 -6.73 -3.26 15.15
C PHE A 14 -5.25 -3.46 14.85
N TYR A 15 -4.74 -4.64 15.18
CA TYR A 15 -3.36 -5.01 14.93
C TYR A 15 -3.32 -6.17 13.93
N GLY A 16 -2.44 -6.05 12.95
CA GLY A 16 -2.14 -7.11 12.01
C GLY A 16 -0.64 -7.21 11.76
N GLU A 17 -0.13 -8.41 11.71
CA GLU A 17 1.27 -8.67 11.42
C GLU A 17 1.40 -9.75 10.37
N TYR A 18 2.27 -9.51 9.40
CA TYR A 18 2.68 -10.52 8.43
C TYR A 18 4.20 -10.61 8.40
N TYR A 19 4.71 -11.81 8.61
CA TYR A 19 6.14 -12.09 8.55
C TYR A 19 6.45 -13.13 7.47
N ALA A 20 7.11 -12.70 6.39
CA ALA A 20 7.64 -13.61 5.36
C ALA A 20 9.03 -14.10 5.76
N LYS A 21 9.20 -15.41 5.86
CA LYS A 21 10.53 -16.01 6.07
C LYS A 21 11.33 -15.89 4.78
N THR A 22 12.53 -15.35 4.89
CA THR A 22 13.48 -15.21 3.77
C THR A 22 14.79 -15.94 4.12
N ASN A 23 15.51 -16.30 3.08
CA ASN A 23 16.83 -16.90 3.21
C ASN A 23 17.91 -15.82 3.09
N PRO A 24 19.04 -15.94 3.82
CA PRO A 24 20.18 -15.06 3.62
C PRO A 24 20.66 -15.09 2.16
N LEU A 25 21.21 -13.98 1.70
CA LEU A 25 21.83 -13.92 0.39
C LEU A 25 22.93 -15.00 0.27
N GLY A 26 22.88 -15.83 -0.78
CA GLY A 26 23.80 -16.93 -0.97
C GLY A 26 23.50 -18.20 -0.16
N ALA A 27 22.31 -18.33 0.43
CA ALA A 27 21.89 -19.55 1.13
C ALA A 27 21.92 -20.77 0.21
N ASN A 28 22.58 -21.84 0.67
CA ASN A 28 22.66 -23.11 -0.04
C ASN A 28 21.41 -23.98 0.25
N VAL A 29 20.26 -23.53 -0.29
CA VAL A 29 18.98 -24.25 -0.22
C VAL A 29 18.34 -24.35 -1.60
N PRO A 30 17.50 -25.39 -1.84
CA PRO A 30 16.81 -25.57 -3.11
C PRO A 30 15.89 -24.44 -3.39
N ASN A 31 15.73 -23.53 -3.97
CA ASN A 31 14.81 -22.40 -4.16
C ASN A 31 14.89 -21.37 -3.02
N PRO A 32 15.99 -20.67 -2.86
CA PRO A 32 16.11 -19.64 -1.85
C PRO A 32 15.14 -18.48 -2.13
N VAL A 33 14.46 -18.01 -1.09
CA VAL A 33 13.61 -16.82 -1.13
C VAL A 33 14.38 -15.68 -0.48
N SER A 34 14.84 -14.72 -1.26
CA SER A 34 15.58 -13.56 -0.77
C SER A 34 14.86 -12.26 -1.10
N HIS A 35 14.75 -11.38 -0.11
CA HIS A 35 14.32 -10.01 -0.29
C HIS A 35 15.45 -9.10 0.17
N VAL A 36 15.81 -8.13 -0.65
CA VAL A 36 17.00 -7.27 -0.45
C VAL A 36 16.62 -5.83 -0.19
N ALA A 37 15.34 -5.49 -0.31
CA ALA A 37 14.85 -4.14 -0.07
C ALA A 37 14.09 -4.08 1.27
N TYR A 38 14.51 -3.16 2.11
CA TYR A 38 13.80 -2.80 3.33
C TYR A 38 13.21 -1.40 3.13
N GLY A 39 11.98 -1.22 3.52
CA GLY A 39 11.32 0.06 3.45
C GLY A 39 10.42 0.28 4.64
N TYR A 40 10.21 1.53 5.00
CA TYR A 40 9.32 1.94 6.08
C TYR A 40 8.26 2.87 5.53
N ALA A 41 7.03 2.63 5.91
CA ALA A 41 5.91 3.45 5.51
C ALA A 41 4.89 3.56 6.64
N THR A 42 4.29 4.73 6.76
CA THR A 42 3.14 4.97 7.64
C THR A 42 2.09 5.72 6.88
N GLN A 43 0.85 5.26 6.98
CA GLN A 43 -0.26 5.92 6.32
C GLN A 43 -1.38 6.23 7.31
N MET A 44 -2.10 7.30 7.04
CA MET A 44 -3.26 7.74 7.82
C MET A 44 -4.43 7.93 6.88
N CYS A 45 -5.54 7.27 7.18
CA CYS A 45 -6.80 7.45 6.50
C CYS A 45 -7.70 8.38 7.32
N ILE A 46 -8.20 9.42 6.70
CA ILE A 46 -9.13 10.37 7.31
C ILE A 46 -10.49 10.19 6.66
N LEU A 47 -11.46 9.77 7.45
CA LEU A 47 -12.83 9.55 7.01
C LEU A 47 -13.69 10.79 7.21
N ASP A 48 -14.64 11.00 6.33
CA ASP A 48 -15.75 11.92 6.54
C ASP A 48 -16.72 11.34 7.57
N LYS A 49 -17.04 12.12 8.59
CA LYS A 49 -17.85 11.65 9.73
C LYS A 49 -19.31 11.36 9.37
N GLU A 50 -19.84 12.03 8.36
CA GLU A 50 -21.25 11.91 7.99
C GLU A 50 -21.44 10.76 6.98
N THR A 51 -20.54 10.64 6.03
CA THR A 51 -20.67 9.69 4.92
C THR A 51 -19.86 8.41 5.10
N GLY A 52 -18.89 8.39 6.00
CA GLY A 52 -17.93 7.27 6.16
C GLY A 52 -16.96 7.11 5.00
N LYS A 53 -16.98 8.00 4.02
CA LYS A 53 -16.08 7.93 2.86
C LYS A 53 -14.69 8.47 3.21
N ILE A 54 -13.69 7.96 2.51
CA ILE A 54 -12.34 8.49 2.63
C ILE A 54 -12.30 9.92 2.11
N LYS A 55 -11.94 10.85 2.99
CA LYS A 55 -11.77 12.26 2.67
C LYS A 55 -10.34 12.58 2.25
N LYS A 56 -9.37 11.94 2.91
CA LYS A 56 -7.95 12.19 2.68
C LYS A 56 -7.11 11.00 3.11
N MET A 57 -6.06 10.73 2.34
CA MET A 57 -4.97 9.84 2.72
C MET A 57 -3.69 10.66 2.93
N VAL A 58 -2.95 10.36 3.98
CA VAL A 58 -1.60 10.90 4.20
C VAL A 58 -0.64 9.72 4.23
N ALA A 59 0.33 9.71 3.32
CA ALA A 59 1.23 8.58 3.12
C ALA A 59 2.69 9.03 3.23
N ALA A 60 3.35 8.64 4.30
CA ALA A 60 4.76 8.93 4.55
C ALA A 60 5.60 7.68 4.25
N HIS A 61 6.57 7.81 3.35
CA HIS A 61 7.42 6.72 2.91
C HIS A 61 8.90 7.08 2.98
N ASP A 62 9.69 6.19 3.56
CA ASP A 62 11.13 6.23 3.48
C ASP A 62 11.58 5.78 2.08
N VAL A 63 12.21 6.69 1.37
CA VAL A 63 12.73 6.45 0.01
C VAL A 63 14.27 6.39 0.00
N GLY A 64 14.89 6.44 1.18
CA GLY A 64 16.32 6.63 1.27
C GLY A 64 16.72 7.96 0.61
N LYS A 65 17.60 7.94 -0.38
CA LYS A 65 17.91 9.11 -1.21
C LYS A 65 16.86 9.27 -2.32
N ALA A 66 16.11 10.35 -2.25
CA ALA A 66 15.16 10.70 -3.31
C ALA A 66 15.91 11.17 -4.57
N ILE A 67 16.10 10.28 -5.53
CA ILE A 67 16.77 10.62 -6.80
C ILE A 67 15.89 11.55 -7.65
N ASN A 68 14.59 11.28 -7.66
CA ASN A 68 13.59 12.15 -8.28
C ASN A 68 12.38 12.27 -7.35
N PRO A 69 12.29 13.33 -6.54
CA PRO A 69 11.20 13.50 -5.58
C PRO A 69 9.80 13.45 -6.21
N LEU A 70 9.60 14.07 -7.35
CA LEU A 70 8.31 14.06 -8.05
C LEU A 70 7.89 12.66 -8.48
N SER A 71 8.83 11.86 -8.96
CA SER A 71 8.57 10.45 -9.29
C SER A 71 8.28 9.63 -8.04
N CYS A 72 8.93 9.92 -6.91
CA CYS A 72 8.63 9.27 -5.63
C CYS A 72 7.21 9.59 -5.17
N GLU A 73 6.78 10.85 -5.24
CA GLU A 73 5.40 11.24 -4.92
C GLU A 73 4.40 10.49 -5.79
N GLY A 74 4.61 10.45 -7.12
CA GLY A 74 3.73 9.74 -8.04
C GLY A 74 3.65 8.23 -7.77
N GLN A 75 4.75 7.58 -7.36
CA GLN A 75 4.74 6.18 -6.94
C GLN A 75 3.94 5.98 -5.65
N ILE A 76 4.09 6.85 -4.66
CA ILE A 76 3.34 6.79 -3.41
C ILE A 76 1.84 6.95 -3.68
N GLU A 77 1.44 7.97 -4.44
CA GLU A 77 0.05 8.20 -4.79
C GLU A 77 -0.56 7.01 -5.54
N GLY A 78 0.15 6.49 -6.54
CA GLY A 78 -0.29 5.34 -7.32
C GLY A 78 -0.46 4.08 -6.49
N GLY A 79 0.47 3.80 -5.59
CA GLY A 79 0.39 2.65 -4.67
C GLY A 79 -0.78 2.77 -3.69
N VAL A 80 -1.01 3.96 -3.14
CA VAL A 80 -2.17 4.23 -2.26
C VAL A 80 -3.48 3.96 -3.00
N VAL A 81 -3.65 4.48 -4.21
CA VAL A 81 -4.86 4.27 -5.02
C VAL A 81 -5.07 2.78 -5.34
N MET A 82 -4.01 2.07 -5.70
CA MET A 82 -4.07 0.63 -5.98
C MET A 82 -4.58 -0.14 -4.76
N SER A 83 -4.02 0.11 -3.60
CA SER A 83 -4.40 -0.61 -2.40
C SER A 83 -5.78 -0.21 -1.86
N MET A 84 -6.18 1.05 -2.01
CA MET A 84 -7.57 1.45 -1.77
C MET A 84 -8.54 0.65 -2.64
N GLY A 85 -8.19 0.41 -3.90
CA GLY A 85 -8.96 -0.44 -4.79
C GLY A 85 -9.11 -1.85 -4.24
N TYR A 86 -8.02 -2.48 -3.85
CA TYR A 86 -8.03 -3.84 -3.26
C TYR A 86 -8.86 -3.91 -1.99
N ALA A 87 -8.80 -2.90 -1.13
CA ALA A 87 -9.52 -2.88 0.13
C ALA A 87 -11.04 -2.67 -0.03
N LEU A 88 -11.46 -1.86 -0.97
CA LEU A 88 -12.81 -1.28 -0.97
C LEU A 88 -13.68 -1.67 -2.17
N THR A 89 -13.11 -1.79 -3.36
CA THR A 89 -13.93 -1.83 -4.59
C THR A 89 -13.60 -2.96 -5.56
N GLU A 90 -12.37 -3.45 -5.55
CA GLU A 90 -11.96 -4.44 -6.53
C GLU A 90 -12.41 -5.84 -6.15
N GLN A 91 -12.92 -6.57 -7.14
CA GLN A 91 -13.27 -7.97 -7.00
C GLN A 91 -12.74 -8.76 -8.18
N TYR A 92 -12.09 -9.87 -7.88
CA TYR A 92 -11.58 -10.78 -8.89
C TYR A 92 -12.24 -12.17 -8.71
N PRO A 93 -13.50 -12.32 -9.12
CA PRO A 93 -14.24 -13.56 -8.92
C PRO A 93 -13.67 -14.70 -9.77
N LEU A 94 -13.56 -15.86 -9.15
CA LEU A 94 -13.09 -17.09 -9.78
C LEU A 94 -14.19 -18.15 -9.74
N ASP A 95 -14.36 -18.88 -10.83
CA ASP A 95 -15.13 -20.10 -10.89
C ASP A 95 -14.20 -21.27 -11.20
N HIS A 96 -14.07 -22.23 -10.27
CA HIS A 96 -13.15 -23.36 -10.39
C HIS A 96 -11.72 -22.95 -10.81
N GLY A 97 -11.20 -21.84 -10.24
CA GLY A 97 -9.88 -21.30 -10.54
C GLY A 97 -9.78 -20.51 -11.86
N LYS A 98 -10.89 -20.30 -12.56
CA LYS A 98 -10.93 -19.50 -13.79
C LYS A 98 -11.55 -18.12 -13.51
N PRO A 99 -10.92 -17.02 -13.96
CA PRO A 99 -11.49 -15.69 -13.82
C PRO A 99 -12.82 -15.57 -14.54
N THR A 100 -13.84 -15.03 -13.86
CA THR A 100 -15.15 -14.74 -14.44
C THR A 100 -15.39 -13.25 -14.66
N ALA A 101 -14.52 -12.40 -14.11
CA ALA A 101 -14.57 -10.96 -14.32
C ALA A 101 -14.31 -10.60 -15.79
N LYS A 102 -15.12 -9.69 -16.33
CA LYS A 102 -14.93 -9.15 -17.67
C LYS A 102 -14.05 -7.90 -17.59
N TYR A 103 -13.39 -7.56 -18.70
CA TYR A 103 -12.63 -6.33 -18.82
C TYR A 103 -13.49 -5.11 -18.44
N GLY A 104 -12.93 -4.25 -17.59
CA GLY A 104 -13.60 -3.03 -17.12
C GLY A 104 -14.62 -3.24 -15.97
N THR A 105 -14.79 -4.47 -15.46
CA THR A 105 -15.72 -4.77 -14.35
C THR A 105 -15.06 -5.09 -13.03
N LEU A 106 -13.74 -4.90 -12.93
CA LEU A 106 -12.97 -5.22 -11.72
C LEU A 106 -13.20 -4.27 -10.54
N GLY A 107 -13.82 -3.13 -10.76
CA GLY A 107 -14.09 -2.15 -9.69
C GLY A 107 -12.92 -1.20 -9.40
N LEU A 108 -11.99 -1.02 -10.33
CA LEU A 108 -10.89 -0.07 -10.21
C LEU A 108 -11.40 1.36 -9.94
N PHE A 109 -10.74 2.06 -9.05
CA PHE A 109 -11.02 3.48 -8.81
C PHE A 109 -10.89 4.31 -10.07
N ARG A 110 -11.84 5.21 -10.27
CA ARG A 110 -11.80 6.21 -11.34
C ARG A 110 -11.25 7.53 -10.79
N SER A 111 -10.62 8.34 -11.62
CA SER A 111 -9.97 9.59 -11.20
C SER A 111 -10.85 10.50 -10.33
N HIS A 112 -12.15 10.58 -10.64
CA HIS A 112 -13.10 11.40 -9.88
C HIS A 112 -13.50 10.80 -8.52
N GLN A 113 -13.12 9.57 -8.24
CA GLN A 113 -13.40 8.86 -6.97
C GLN A 113 -12.20 8.92 -6.00
N ILE A 114 -11.03 9.34 -6.51
CA ILE A 114 -9.80 9.37 -5.72
C ILE A 114 -9.88 10.54 -4.74
N PRO A 115 -9.71 10.30 -3.41
CA PRO A 115 -9.67 11.35 -2.43
C PRO A 115 -8.38 12.18 -2.56
N GLU A 116 -8.28 13.25 -1.79
CA GLU A 116 -7.00 13.94 -1.63
C GLU A 116 -5.94 12.98 -1.06
N ILE A 117 -4.80 12.87 -1.74
CA ILE A 117 -3.64 12.10 -1.25
C ILE A 117 -2.50 13.08 -1.00
N LYS A 118 -1.98 13.06 0.23
CA LYS A 118 -0.78 13.80 0.59
C LYS A 118 0.39 12.83 0.73
N ALA A 119 1.25 12.77 -0.27
CA ALA A 119 2.52 12.07 -0.17
C ALA A 119 3.52 12.86 0.68
N ILE A 120 4.28 12.15 1.51
CA ILE A 120 5.40 12.67 2.29
C ILE A 120 6.61 11.80 1.98
N VAL A 121 7.55 12.37 1.25
CA VAL A 121 8.81 11.72 0.90
C VAL A 121 9.80 11.93 2.03
N ILE A 122 10.24 10.85 2.68
CA ILE A 122 11.28 10.89 3.70
C ILE A 122 12.61 10.60 2.99
N ASP A 123 13.37 11.67 2.71
CA ASP A 123 14.69 11.62 2.06
C ASP A 123 15.78 11.49 3.12
N LYS A 124 16.08 10.25 3.54
CA LYS A 124 17.10 9.97 4.55
C LYS A 124 17.97 8.79 4.12
N PRO A 125 19.05 9.04 3.38
CA PRO A 125 19.95 7.99 2.94
C PRO A 125 20.50 7.19 4.13
N GLY A 126 20.35 5.87 4.10
CA GLY A 126 20.80 5.00 5.19
C GLY A 126 21.69 3.85 4.73
N LEU A 127 21.73 3.57 3.44
CA LEU A 127 22.50 2.48 2.85
C LEU A 127 23.59 2.99 1.93
N ASN A 128 24.72 2.28 1.90
CA ASN A 128 25.84 2.59 0.98
C ASN A 128 25.64 2.02 -0.43
N LEU A 129 24.47 1.42 -0.70
CA LEU A 129 24.10 0.86 -1.99
C LEU A 129 23.14 1.80 -2.74
N ALA A 130 23.11 1.73 -4.06
CA ALA A 130 22.22 2.52 -4.91
C ALA A 130 22.24 4.03 -4.60
N ASN A 131 23.40 4.59 -4.21
CA ASN A 131 23.54 5.97 -3.76
C ASN A 131 22.62 6.33 -2.57
N GLY A 132 22.27 5.36 -1.75
CA GLY A 132 21.36 5.53 -0.61
C GLY A 132 19.87 5.48 -0.96
N ALA A 133 19.50 5.23 -2.22
CA ALA A 133 18.10 5.11 -2.63
C ALA A 133 17.50 3.77 -2.18
N ILE A 134 16.22 3.77 -1.85
CA ILE A 134 15.42 2.59 -1.52
C ILE A 134 14.32 2.44 -2.56
N GLY A 135 14.05 1.20 -2.98
CA GLY A 135 12.94 0.92 -3.89
C GLY A 135 11.58 1.18 -3.21
N ILE A 136 10.71 1.88 -3.91
CA ILE A 136 9.37 2.28 -3.41
C ILE A 136 8.23 1.80 -4.31
N GLY A 137 8.38 0.66 -4.96
CA GLY A 137 7.31 0.05 -5.76
C GLY A 137 6.13 -0.38 -4.88
N GLU A 138 6.02 -1.65 -4.60
CA GLU A 138 4.86 -2.24 -3.91
C GLU A 138 4.72 -1.81 -2.45
N ILE A 139 5.78 -1.39 -1.78
CA ILE A 139 5.69 -0.92 -0.40
C ILE A 139 4.72 0.26 -0.25
N THR A 140 4.51 1.03 -1.29
CA THR A 140 3.60 2.17 -1.27
C THR A 140 2.14 1.76 -1.11
N SER A 141 1.79 0.51 -1.43
CA SER A 141 0.45 -0.04 -1.30
C SER A 141 0.22 -0.79 0.02
N ILE A 142 1.25 -1.33 0.66
CA ILE A 142 1.11 -2.26 1.78
C ILE A 142 0.33 -1.67 2.97
N PRO A 143 0.64 -0.46 3.49
CA PRO A 143 -0.03 0.06 4.68
C PRO A 143 -1.39 0.72 4.41
N THR A 144 -1.91 0.68 3.20
CA THR A 144 -3.18 1.34 2.85
C THR A 144 -4.39 0.47 3.16
N ALA A 145 -4.31 -0.83 2.89
CA ALA A 145 -5.43 -1.73 3.01
C ALA A 145 -5.83 -2.05 4.46
N PRO A 146 -4.89 -2.23 5.41
CA PRO A 146 -5.24 -2.34 6.82
C PRO A 146 -5.85 -1.09 7.38
#